data_9356906ef65b0d8387eefad08ccc0423
#
_entry.id   9356906ef65b0d8387eefad08ccc0423
#
_cell.length_a   1.000
_cell.length_b   1.000
_cell.length_c   1.000
_cell.angle_alpha   90.00
_cell.angle_beta   90.00
_cell.angle_gamma   90.00
#
_symmetry.space_group_name_H-M   'P 1'
#
loop_
_entity.id
_entity.type
_entity.pdbx_description
1 polymer ?
#
loop_
_entity_poly.entity_id
_entity_poly.type
_entity_poly.pdbx_seq_one_letter_code
_entity_poly.pdbx_strand_id
1 'polypeptide(L)'
;MTQRERQILQLIAANPMISQQELAEALGITRSSVGVHISNLSKKGYIAGKGYVLRSGSYCVVVGGVNVDIGGASFGALVPADSNPGHVTVSLGGVGRNIAHNLALLGQEVKLLSAFGEDIHGQQVAASCQELGIDASHVLRVPGGTTSTYLYIADPQGEMVLAVSDMEICNQITPSYLAANLSTLQNAQVVVTDTNIPRESLVYLAENCTAPLFCDPVSTKKAEKLLPILHRIHTLKPNRVEAELLSGVSITSRQEAEKAARVLLDKGVQRVFLSMGGQGIYAAQADEQLWVDVIPGKMVSTTGCGDSAAAALAWAYMEGLGLEEAARAYVAAGSITMEAAETINPAMSSTLLQSRMGL
;
A
#
# COMPACT_ATOMS: atom_id res chain seq x y z
N MET A 1 4.18 20.72 -12.78
CA MET A 1 5.56 21.09 -13.23
C MET A 1 5.48 22.00 -14.44
N THR A 2 6.21 23.13 -14.46
CA THR A 2 6.21 24.07 -15.60
C THR A 2 7.08 23.52 -16.76
N GLN A 3 6.88 24.06 -17.98
CA GLN A 3 7.71 23.69 -19.13
C GLN A 3 9.20 23.96 -18.87
N ARG A 4 9.52 25.06 -18.19
CA ARG A 4 10.91 25.42 -17.83
C ARG A 4 11.52 24.49 -16.81
N GLU A 5 10.76 24.08 -15.79
CA GLU A 5 11.20 23.07 -14.83
C GLU A 5 11.52 21.73 -15.52
N ARG A 6 10.72 21.33 -16.51
CA ARG A 6 10.95 20.11 -17.29
C ARG A 6 12.24 20.17 -18.10
N GLN A 7 12.54 21.31 -18.74
CA GLN A 7 13.79 21.52 -19.46
C GLN A 7 15.01 21.46 -18.53
N ILE A 8 14.91 22.07 -17.35
CA ILE A 8 15.98 22.01 -16.34
C ILE A 8 16.24 20.57 -15.91
N LEU A 9 15.20 19.78 -15.64
CA LEU A 9 15.37 18.36 -15.28
C LEU A 9 16.02 17.54 -16.40
N GLN A 10 15.67 17.78 -17.66
CA GLN A 10 16.31 17.09 -18.79
C GLN A 10 17.81 17.38 -18.89
N LEU A 11 18.23 18.63 -18.71
CA LEU A 11 19.64 19.00 -18.72
C LEU A 11 20.39 18.41 -17.51
N ILE A 12 19.77 18.40 -16.34
CA ILE A 12 20.34 17.78 -15.14
C ILE A 12 20.45 16.26 -15.31
N ALA A 13 19.45 15.61 -15.94
CA ALA A 13 19.50 14.17 -16.23
C ALA A 13 20.65 13.80 -17.16
N ALA A 14 20.92 14.65 -18.18
CA ALA A 14 22.03 14.46 -19.12
C ALA A 14 23.40 14.73 -18.47
N ASN A 15 23.49 15.70 -17.55
CA ASN A 15 24.70 16.02 -16.80
C ASN A 15 24.35 16.40 -15.33
N PRO A 16 24.39 15.43 -14.38
CA PRO A 16 24.06 15.69 -12.98
C PRO A 16 24.98 16.69 -12.26
N MET A 17 26.16 16.98 -12.84
CA MET A 17 27.13 17.95 -12.32
C MET A 17 27.02 19.33 -12.97
N ILE A 18 26.04 19.54 -13.86
CA ILE A 18 25.83 20.84 -14.55
C ILE A 18 25.64 21.97 -13.53
N SER A 19 26.36 23.04 -13.68
CA SER A 19 26.24 24.21 -12.80
C SER A 19 24.99 25.03 -13.12
N GLN A 20 24.54 25.84 -12.13
CA GLN A 20 23.44 26.77 -12.36
C GLN A 20 23.77 27.84 -13.42
N GLN A 21 25.04 28.13 -13.63
CA GLN A 21 25.49 29.05 -14.65
C GLN A 21 25.31 28.44 -16.05
N GLU A 22 25.78 27.19 -16.24
CA GLU A 22 25.61 26.43 -17.51
C GLU A 22 24.14 26.20 -17.82
N LEU A 23 23.30 25.92 -16.82
CA LEU A 23 21.85 25.82 -17.00
C LEU A 23 21.24 27.17 -17.47
N ALA A 24 21.70 28.29 -16.91
CA ALA A 24 21.23 29.61 -17.28
C ALA A 24 21.58 29.94 -18.74
N GLU A 25 22.82 29.62 -19.14
CA GLU A 25 23.32 29.79 -20.51
C GLU A 25 22.56 28.90 -21.50
N ALA A 26 22.40 27.61 -21.19
CA ALA A 26 21.68 26.65 -22.05
C ALA A 26 20.21 27.00 -22.25
N LEU A 27 19.58 27.66 -21.28
CA LEU A 27 18.16 27.99 -21.30
C LEU A 27 17.86 29.45 -21.64
N GLY A 28 18.90 30.29 -21.80
CA GLY A 28 18.74 31.73 -22.09
C GLY A 28 18.04 32.51 -20.97
N ILE A 29 18.27 32.14 -19.68
CA ILE A 29 17.67 32.79 -18.51
C ILE A 29 18.75 33.16 -17.48
N THR A 30 18.38 33.92 -16.46
CA THR A 30 19.35 34.34 -15.44
C THR A 30 19.66 33.19 -14.46
N ARG A 31 20.86 33.16 -13.90
CA ARG A 31 21.24 32.20 -12.84
C ARG A 31 20.29 32.24 -11.65
N SER A 32 19.80 33.43 -11.27
CA SER A 32 18.82 33.58 -10.18
C SER A 32 17.49 32.90 -10.52
N SER A 33 17.02 32.99 -11.76
CA SER A 33 15.81 32.29 -12.23
C SER A 33 16.01 30.77 -12.17
N VAL A 34 17.19 30.26 -12.56
CA VAL A 34 17.52 28.84 -12.44
C VAL A 34 17.47 28.42 -10.96
N GLY A 35 18.04 29.21 -10.04
CA GLY A 35 18.03 28.95 -8.61
C GLY A 35 16.61 28.80 -8.05
N VAL A 36 15.67 29.67 -8.47
CA VAL A 36 14.24 29.58 -8.10
C VAL A 36 13.62 28.27 -8.60
N HIS A 37 13.83 27.93 -9.86
CA HIS A 37 13.32 26.69 -10.44
C HIS A 37 13.89 25.44 -9.76
N ILE A 38 15.20 25.42 -9.45
CA ILE A 38 15.84 24.33 -8.71
C ILE A 38 15.25 24.21 -7.30
N SER A 39 15.06 25.33 -6.59
CA SER A 39 14.42 25.34 -5.27
C SER A 39 13.00 24.76 -5.33
N ASN A 40 12.23 25.13 -6.33
CA ASN A 40 10.88 24.61 -6.54
C ASN A 40 10.90 23.09 -6.86
N LEU A 41 11.82 22.66 -7.71
CA LEU A 41 12.00 21.25 -8.05
C LEU A 41 12.44 20.41 -6.84
N SER A 42 13.30 20.96 -5.98
CA SER A 42 13.69 20.32 -4.72
C SER A 42 12.51 20.23 -3.73
N LYS A 43 11.72 21.31 -3.59
CA LYS A 43 10.50 21.30 -2.76
C LYS A 43 9.46 20.30 -3.27
N LYS A 44 9.35 20.15 -4.59
CA LYS A 44 8.47 19.16 -5.23
C LYS A 44 9.06 17.74 -5.23
N GLY A 45 10.27 17.56 -4.70
CA GLY A 45 10.92 16.26 -4.58
C GLY A 45 11.56 15.69 -5.84
N TYR A 46 11.66 16.46 -6.93
CA TYR A 46 12.34 16.02 -8.17
C TYR A 46 13.86 16.07 -8.08
N ILE A 47 14.43 16.87 -7.18
CA ILE A 47 15.88 16.96 -6.92
C ILE A 47 16.13 16.60 -5.46
N ALA A 48 16.93 15.55 -5.22
CA ALA A 48 17.09 14.96 -3.90
C ALA A 48 18.32 15.46 -3.12
N GLY A 49 19.26 16.20 -3.75
CA GLY A 49 20.46 16.64 -3.04
C GLY A 49 21.42 17.52 -3.84
N LYS A 50 22.55 17.88 -3.24
CA LYS A 50 23.65 18.58 -3.91
C LYS A 50 24.34 17.63 -4.90
N GLY A 51 24.55 18.09 -6.14
CA GLY A 51 24.99 17.28 -7.26
C GLY A 51 23.83 16.85 -8.14
N TYR A 52 22.61 17.45 -7.91
CA TYR A 52 21.40 17.24 -8.69
C TYR A 52 21.10 15.74 -8.92
N VAL A 53 21.10 14.96 -7.85
CA VAL A 53 20.62 13.58 -7.91
C VAL A 53 19.13 13.66 -8.21
N LEU A 54 18.75 13.31 -9.43
CA LEU A 54 17.35 13.17 -9.79
C LEU A 54 16.78 11.98 -9.03
N ARG A 55 15.59 12.11 -8.46
CA ARG A 55 14.82 10.91 -8.11
C ARG A 55 14.57 10.17 -9.42
N SER A 56 15.34 9.12 -9.66
CA SER A 56 15.08 8.18 -10.72
C SER A 56 13.92 7.31 -10.25
N GLY A 57 12.72 7.59 -10.74
CA GLY A 57 11.63 6.66 -10.57
C GLY A 57 10.39 7.27 -9.94
N SER A 58 9.33 7.27 -10.73
CA SER A 58 7.95 7.40 -10.30
C SER A 58 7.46 6.01 -9.86
N TYR A 59 8.08 5.37 -8.85
CA TYR A 59 7.69 4.04 -8.39
C TYR A 59 7.17 4.04 -6.96
N CYS A 60 6.32 3.08 -6.68
CA CYS A 60 5.88 2.73 -5.34
C CYS A 60 6.73 1.58 -4.79
N VAL A 61 7.11 1.66 -3.51
CA VAL A 61 7.66 0.51 -2.79
C VAL A 61 6.59 -0.04 -1.87
N VAL A 62 6.34 -1.35 -1.98
CA VAL A 62 5.47 -2.06 -1.03
C VAL A 62 6.34 -2.93 -0.14
N VAL A 63 6.25 -2.70 1.18
CA VAL A 63 6.95 -3.48 2.21
C VAL A 63 5.91 -4.25 3.01
N GLY A 64 5.81 -5.57 2.84
CA GLY A 64 4.73 -6.29 3.51
C GLY A 64 4.72 -7.79 3.31
N GLY A 65 3.67 -8.40 3.84
CA GLY A 65 3.48 -9.85 3.81
C GLY A 65 3.07 -10.36 2.44
N VAL A 66 3.60 -11.52 2.12
CA VAL A 66 3.20 -12.37 0.99
C VAL A 66 2.85 -13.72 1.57
N ASN A 67 1.76 -14.34 1.15
CA ASN A 67 1.40 -15.70 1.54
C ASN A 67 0.67 -16.44 0.43
N VAL A 68 0.45 -17.72 0.66
CA VAL A 68 -0.44 -18.56 -0.13
C VAL A 68 -1.64 -18.93 0.72
N ASP A 69 -2.84 -18.64 0.21
CA ASP A 69 -4.10 -19.01 0.83
C ASP A 69 -4.52 -20.39 0.33
N ILE A 70 -4.72 -21.33 1.27
CA ILE A 70 -5.18 -22.69 0.99
C ILE A 70 -6.53 -22.85 1.67
N GLY A 71 -7.59 -22.85 0.87
CA GLY A 71 -8.97 -22.98 1.34
C GLY A 71 -9.53 -24.37 1.07
N GLY A 72 -10.05 -25.04 2.11
CA GLY A 72 -10.84 -26.25 1.99
C GLY A 72 -12.32 -25.96 2.21
N ALA A 73 -13.19 -26.21 1.24
CA ALA A 73 -14.65 -26.11 1.38
C ALA A 73 -15.30 -27.48 1.36
N SER A 74 -15.94 -27.87 2.45
CA SER A 74 -16.59 -29.18 2.59
C SER A 74 -17.90 -29.27 1.79
N PHE A 75 -18.19 -30.42 1.20
CA PHE A 75 -19.49 -30.67 0.54
C PHE A 75 -20.64 -30.94 1.51
N GLY A 76 -20.33 -31.36 2.73
CA GLY A 76 -21.31 -31.67 3.76
C GLY A 76 -20.90 -31.09 5.12
N ALA A 77 -21.71 -31.36 6.13
CA ALA A 77 -21.38 -30.96 7.49
C ALA A 77 -20.01 -31.53 7.90
N LEU A 78 -19.17 -30.66 8.46
CA LEU A 78 -17.83 -31.06 8.89
C LEU A 78 -17.89 -32.04 10.06
N VAL A 79 -17.18 -33.16 9.94
CA VAL A 79 -17.02 -34.16 10.97
C VAL A 79 -15.61 -34.03 11.56
N PRO A 80 -15.48 -33.61 12.83
CA PRO A 80 -14.17 -33.51 13.50
C PRO A 80 -13.45 -34.86 13.56
N ALA A 81 -12.13 -34.84 13.40
CA ALA A 81 -11.28 -36.03 13.44
C ALA A 81 -11.57 -37.09 12.33
N ASP A 82 -12.19 -36.67 11.23
CA ASP A 82 -12.45 -37.52 10.08
C ASP A 82 -12.09 -36.81 8.77
N SER A 83 -12.05 -37.60 7.66
CA SER A 83 -11.82 -37.07 6.32
C SER A 83 -13.13 -36.51 5.75
N ASN A 84 -13.13 -35.21 5.44
CA ASN A 84 -14.29 -34.52 4.90
C ASN A 84 -14.11 -34.31 3.40
N PRO A 85 -14.92 -34.91 2.53
CA PRO A 85 -14.88 -34.64 1.09
C PRO A 85 -15.20 -33.16 0.79
N GLY A 86 -14.45 -32.54 -0.11
CA GLY A 86 -14.60 -31.13 -0.42
C GLY A 86 -13.78 -30.67 -1.61
N HIS A 87 -13.78 -29.38 -1.84
CA HIS A 87 -12.88 -28.70 -2.78
C HIS A 87 -11.73 -28.04 -2.03
N VAL A 88 -10.53 -28.09 -2.63
CA VAL A 88 -9.37 -27.33 -2.17
C VAL A 88 -9.01 -26.31 -3.22
N THR A 89 -8.85 -25.07 -2.79
CA THR A 89 -8.38 -23.95 -3.61
C THR A 89 -7.04 -23.45 -3.09
N VAL A 90 -6.17 -23.03 -4.01
CA VAL A 90 -4.89 -22.41 -3.68
C VAL A 90 -4.81 -21.11 -4.43
N SER A 91 -4.57 -20.01 -3.72
CA SER A 91 -4.42 -18.69 -4.31
C SER A 91 -3.26 -17.93 -3.69
N LEU A 92 -2.66 -17.04 -4.48
CA LEU A 92 -1.60 -16.17 -3.99
C LEU A 92 -2.24 -14.99 -3.25
N GLY A 93 -1.80 -14.77 -2.02
CA GLY A 93 -2.33 -13.77 -1.11
C GLY A 93 -1.23 -12.95 -0.43
N GLY A 94 -1.61 -12.37 0.69
CA GLY A 94 -0.80 -11.47 1.49
C GLY A 94 -1.09 -10.01 1.18
N VAL A 95 -1.33 -9.21 2.24
CA VAL A 95 -1.74 -7.81 2.12
C VAL A 95 -0.74 -7.02 1.28
N GLY A 96 0.57 -7.14 1.56
CA GLY A 96 1.60 -6.48 0.77
C GLY A 96 1.58 -6.88 -0.70
N ARG A 97 1.49 -8.19 -1.00
CA ARG A 97 1.39 -8.66 -2.40
C ARG A 97 0.12 -8.16 -3.08
N ASN A 98 -1.01 -8.21 -2.40
CA ASN A 98 -2.28 -7.79 -2.98
C ASN A 98 -2.30 -6.29 -3.30
N ILE A 99 -1.72 -5.47 -2.43
CA ILE A 99 -1.52 -4.03 -2.69
C ILE A 99 -0.61 -3.83 -3.91
N ALA A 100 0.53 -4.54 -3.97
CA ALA A 100 1.45 -4.46 -5.10
C ALA A 100 0.79 -4.87 -6.42
N HIS A 101 -0.02 -5.95 -6.40
CA HIS A 101 -0.76 -6.43 -7.57
C HIS A 101 -1.79 -5.39 -8.05
N ASN A 102 -2.61 -4.83 -7.15
CA ASN A 102 -3.57 -3.79 -7.53
C ASN A 102 -2.86 -2.54 -8.07
N LEU A 103 -1.73 -2.11 -7.49
CA LEU A 103 -0.94 -1.00 -8.01
C LEU A 103 -0.40 -1.26 -9.43
N ALA A 104 0.07 -2.49 -9.69
CA ALA A 104 0.51 -2.89 -11.03
C ALA A 104 -0.66 -2.84 -12.05
N LEU A 105 -1.85 -3.33 -11.67
CA LEU A 105 -3.06 -3.22 -12.50
C LEU A 105 -3.50 -1.76 -12.73
N LEU A 106 -3.24 -0.87 -11.77
CA LEU A 106 -3.45 0.58 -11.90
C LEU A 106 -2.35 1.28 -12.72
N GLY A 107 -1.39 0.51 -13.28
CA GLY A 107 -0.35 1.02 -14.17
C GLY A 107 0.84 1.67 -13.46
N GLN A 108 1.02 1.45 -12.16
CA GLN A 108 2.15 1.99 -11.43
C GLN A 108 3.37 1.06 -11.48
N GLU A 109 4.57 1.65 -11.51
CA GLU A 109 5.82 0.90 -11.30
C GLU A 109 5.92 0.52 -9.82
N VAL A 110 6.02 -0.79 -9.53
CA VAL A 110 6.01 -1.32 -8.17
C VAL A 110 7.26 -2.12 -7.88
N LYS A 111 7.90 -1.84 -6.73
CA LYS A 111 8.97 -2.65 -6.15
C LYS A 111 8.46 -3.30 -4.88
N LEU A 112 8.58 -4.62 -4.80
CA LEU A 112 8.16 -5.40 -3.63
C LEU A 112 9.36 -5.72 -2.75
N LEU A 113 9.27 -5.31 -1.48
CA LEU A 113 10.17 -5.71 -0.40
C LEU A 113 9.40 -6.66 0.51
N SER A 114 9.75 -7.93 0.48
CA SER A 114 9.08 -8.98 1.25
C SER A 114 10.03 -10.14 1.52
N ALA A 115 9.53 -11.22 2.08
CA ALA A 115 10.28 -12.47 2.27
C ALA A 115 9.42 -13.67 1.89
N PHE A 116 10.01 -14.63 1.18
CA PHE A 116 9.42 -15.93 0.93
C PHE A 116 10.50 -17.03 0.83
N GLY A 117 10.08 -18.29 0.99
CA GLY A 117 10.98 -19.44 0.96
C GLY A 117 11.46 -19.80 -0.45
N GLU A 118 12.45 -20.66 -0.52
CA GLU A 118 12.89 -21.30 -1.77
C GLU A 118 12.06 -22.56 -2.09
N ASP A 119 10.78 -22.53 -1.74
CA ASP A 119 9.81 -23.60 -1.96
C ASP A 119 8.95 -23.36 -3.24
N ILE A 120 8.04 -24.28 -3.51
CA ILE A 120 7.14 -24.17 -4.67
C ILE A 120 6.25 -22.93 -4.60
N HIS A 121 5.81 -22.54 -3.41
CA HIS A 121 4.99 -21.36 -3.20
C HIS A 121 5.76 -20.07 -3.46
N GLY A 122 7.02 -19.98 -3.00
CA GLY A 122 7.89 -18.85 -3.32
C GLY A 122 8.18 -18.71 -4.81
N GLN A 123 8.31 -19.85 -5.53
CA GLN A 123 8.45 -19.85 -6.99
C GLN A 123 7.19 -19.33 -7.68
N GLN A 124 6.00 -19.76 -7.23
CA GLN A 124 4.71 -19.28 -7.77
C GLN A 124 4.53 -17.78 -7.56
N VAL A 125 4.86 -17.27 -6.36
CA VAL A 125 4.83 -15.82 -6.07
C VAL A 125 5.79 -15.06 -6.98
N ALA A 126 7.02 -15.54 -7.15
CA ALA A 126 8.02 -14.91 -8.00
C ALA A 126 7.58 -14.86 -9.48
N ALA A 127 7.02 -15.94 -9.99
CA ALA A 127 6.48 -16.00 -11.35
C ALA A 127 5.32 -14.99 -11.54
N SER A 128 4.39 -14.95 -10.59
CA SER A 128 3.29 -13.98 -10.61
C SER A 128 3.77 -12.53 -10.58
N CYS A 129 4.79 -12.19 -9.77
CA CYS A 129 5.38 -10.86 -9.78
C CYS A 129 5.96 -10.51 -11.14
N GLN A 130 6.65 -11.45 -11.78
CA GLN A 130 7.23 -11.26 -13.11
C GLN A 130 6.16 -11.03 -14.18
N GLU A 131 5.07 -11.82 -14.18
CA GLU A 131 3.94 -11.67 -15.09
C GLU A 131 3.25 -10.29 -14.97
N LEU A 132 3.18 -9.77 -13.74
CA LEU A 132 2.58 -8.48 -13.43
C LEU A 132 3.53 -7.29 -13.61
N GLY A 133 4.81 -7.52 -13.94
CA GLY A 133 5.81 -6.46 -14.02
C GLY A 133 6.19 -5.86 -12.66
N ILE A 134 5.94 -6.56 -11.55
CA ILE A 134 6.36 -6.15 -10.21
C ILE A 134 7.83 -6.50 -10.01
N ASP A 135 8.66 -5.50 -9.69
CA ASP A 135 10.07 -5.71 -9.39
C ASP A 135 10.21 -6.40 -8.01
N ALA A 136 10.46 -7.71 -8.04
CA ALA A 136 10.72 -8.55 -6.88
C ALA A 136 12.22 -8.82 -6.65
N SER A 137 13.13 -8.04 -7.27
CA SER A 137 14.59 -8.23 -7.13
C SER A 137 15.09 -7.96 -5.71
N HIS A 138 14.32 -7.20 -4.94
CA HIS A 138 14.61 -6.86 -3.55
C HIS A 138 14.00 -7.85 -2.54
N VAL A 139 13.20 -8.82 -2.99
CA VAL A 139 12.59 -9.81 -2.08
C VAL A 139 13.65 -10.73 -1.50
N LEU A 140 13.59 -10.92 -0.17
CA LEU A 140 14.46 -11.86 0.53
C LEU A 140 14.00 -13.30 0.26
N ARG A 141 14.83 -14.05 -0.45
CA ARG A 141 14.63 -15.49 -0.61
C ARG A 141 15.34 -16.19 0.53
N VAL A 142 14.58 -16.90 1.37
CA VAL A 142 15.10 -17.52 2.60
C VAL A 142 15.42 -18.98 2.32
N PRO A 143 16.71 -19.38 2.26
CA PRO A 143 17.08 -20.78 2.05
C PRO A 143 16.55 -21.68 3.16
N GLY A 144 15.85 -22.75 2.79
CA GLY A 144 15.21 -23.67 3.75
C GLY A 144 14.02 -23.08 4.50
N GLY A 145 13.64 -21.84 4.22
CA GLY A 145 12.43 -21.21 4.77
C GLY A 145 11.18 -21.67 4.06
N THR A 146 10.06 -21.66 4.78
CA THR A 146 8.71 -21.94 4.23
C THR A 146 8.02 -20.62 3.90
N THR A 147 7.50 -20.49 2.67
CA THR A 147 6.67 -19.33 2.29
C THR A 147 5.42 -19.29 3.16
N SER A 148 5.06 -18.10 3.63
CA SER A 148 3.87 -17.88 4.45
C SER A 148 2.64 -18.54 3.85
N THR A 149 1.84 -19.16 4.70
CA THR A 149 0.62 -19.88 4.30
C THR A 149 -0.53 -19.55 5.25
N TYR A 150 -1.69 -19.31 4.68
CA TYR A 150 -2.95 -19.19 5.41
C TYR A 150 -3.87 -20.36 5.00
N LEU A 151 -3.99 -21.33 5.89
CA LEU A 151 -4.85 -22.51 5.68
C LEU A 151 -6.18 -22.27 6.39
N TYR A 152 -7.31 -22.44 5.69
CA TYR A 152 -8.62 -22.39 6.31
C TYR A 152 -9.56 -23.48 5.82
N ILE A 153 -10.51 -23.85 6.68
CA ILE A 153 -11.57 -24.78 6.39
C ILE A 153 -12.90 -24.05 6.52
N ALA A 154 -13.72 -24.15 5.48
CA ALA A 154 -15.07 -23.61 5.44
C ALA A 154 -16.11 -24.72 5.37
N ASP A 155 -17.28 -24.45 5.93
CA ASP A 155 -18.46 -25.30 5.82
C ASP A 155 -19.14 -25.17 4.44
N PRO A 156 -20.21 -25.96 4.16
CA PRO A 156 -20.96 -25.86 2.89
C PRO A 156 -21.60 -24.50 2.62
N GLN A 157 -21.78 -23.67 3.64
CA GLN A 157 -22.31 -22.32 3.53
C GLN A 157 -21.21 -21.30 3.21
N GLY A 158 -19.96 -21.72 3.22
CA GLY A 158 -18.79 -20.86 3.00
C GLY A 158 -18.29 -20.14 4.27
N GLU A 159 -18.85 -20.48 5.43
CA GLU A 159 -18.43 -19.91 6.70
C GLU A 159 -17.13 -20.59 7.17
N MET A 160 -16.14 -19.77 7.53
CA MET A 160 -14.85 -20.26 8.00
C MET A 160 -14.99 -20.84 9.42
N VAL A 161 -14.69 -22.16 9.53
CA VAL A 161 -14.77 -22.90 10.79
C VAL A 161 -13.45 -22.92 11.54
N LEU A 162 -12.33 -23.01 10.82
CA LEU A 162 -10.99 -23.08 11.37
C LEU A 162 -9.98 -22.45 10.42
N ALA A 163 -8.95 -21.81 10.97
CA ALA A 163 -7.81 -21.36 10.19
C ALA A 163 -6.49 -21.50 10.97
N VAL A 164 -5.41 -21.69 10.24
CA VAL A 164 -4.02 -21.66 10.74
C VAL A 164 -3.25 -20.68 9.86
N SER A 165 -2.57 -19.74 10.50
CA SER A 165 -1.75 -18.73 9.81
C SER A 165 -0.29 -18.95 10.17
N ASP A 166 0.52 -19.35 9.19
CA ASP A 166 1.97 -19.38 9.28
C ASP A 166 2.55 -18.20 8.53
N MET A 167 3.00 -17.20 9.26
CA MET A 167 3.57 -15.96 8.74
C MET A 167 4.99 -15.70 9.29
N GLU A 168 5.67 -16.74 9.84
CA GLU A 168 6.95 -16.57 10.51
C GLU A 168 8.05 -16.01 9.63
N ILE A 169 8.03 -16.33 8.34
CA ILE A 169 9.03 -15.84 7.39
C ILE A 169 9.02 -14.31 7.26
N CYS A 170 7.88 -13.66 7.54
CA CYS A 170 7.79 -12.19 7.56
C CYS A 170 8.70 -11.56 8.63
N ASN A 171 9.11 -12.32 9.66
CA ASN A 171 10.06 -11.87 10.67
C ASN A 171 11.47 -11.66 10.10
N GLN A 172 11.76 -12.18 8.89
CA GLN A 172 13.01 -11.94 8.18
C GLN A 172 13.09 -10.55 7.53
N ILE A 173 11.96 -9.82 7.46
CA ILE A 173 11.94 -8.43 7.02
C ILE A 173 12.42 -7.55 8.18
N THR A 174 13.68 -7.67 8.51
CA THR A 174 14.33 -7.03 9.66
C THR A 174 14.76 -5.58 9.36
N PRO A 175 15.08 -4.76 10.38
CA PRO A 175 15.72 -3.45 10.18
C PRO A 175 16.99 -3.51 9.33
N SER A 176 17.80 -4.55 9.47
CA SER A 176 19.02 -4.74 8.68
C SER A 176 18.72 -4.96 7.19
N TYR A 177 17.69 -5.76 6.89
CA TYR A 177 17.21 -5.94 5.51
C TYR A 177 16.70 -4.62 4.91
N LEU A 178 15.94 -3.83 5.68
CA LEU A 178 15.44 -2.53 5.24
C LEU A 178 16.59 -1.52 5.05
N ALA A 179 17.63 -1.56 5.91
CA ALA A 179 18.81 -0.74 5.78
C ALA A 179 19.58 -1.03 4.48
N ALA A 180 19.70 -2.30 4.10
CA ALA A 180 20.31 -2.70 2.84
C ALA A 180 19.54 -2.19 1.62
N ASN A 181 18.24 -1.92 1.76
CA ASN A 181 17.35 -1.40 0.71
C ASN A 181 16.98 0.08 0.90
N LEU A 182 17.65 0.81 1.80
CA LEU A 182 17.26 2.17 2.18
C LEU A 182 17.25 3.14 0.98
N SER A 183 18.21 3.01 0.06
CA SER A 183 18.24 3.84 -1.15
C SER A 183 16.98 3.66 -2.01
N THR A 184 16.51 2.43 -2.18
CA THR A 184 15.26 2.12 -2.89
C THR A 184 14.05 2.72 -2.18
N LEU A 185 13.99 2.63 -0.85
CA LEU A 185 12.91 3.20 -0.03
C LEU A 185 12.89 4.74 -0.09
N GLN A 186 14.05 5.39 0.03
CA GLN A 186 14.16 6.85 0.03
C GLN A 186 13.85 7.49 -1.33
N ASN A 187 14.13 6.78 -2.42
CA ASN A 187 13.87 7.25 -3.77
C ASN A 187 12.44 6.95 -4.26
N ALA A 188 11.64 6.19 -3.50
CA ALA A 188 10.26 5.93 -3.81
C ALA A 188 9.41 7.21 -3.76
N GLN A 189 8.39 7.31 -4.61
CA GLN A 189 7.37 8.36 -4.53
C GLN A 189 6.48 8.16 -3.30
N VAL A 190 6.20 6.90 -2.97
CA VAL A 190 5.44 6.47 -1.80
C VAL A 190 5.93 5.09 -1.34
N VAL A 191 5.94 4.87 -0.03
CA VAL A 191 6.17 3.56 0.58
C VAL A 191 4.88 3.12 1.24
N VAL A 192 4.34 1.98 0.80
CA VAL A 192 3.19 1.35 1.44
C VAL A 192 3.67 0.19 2.28
N THR A 193 3.23 0.10 3.52
CA THR A 193 3.55 -1.03 4.40
C THR A 193 2.31 -1.60 5.09
N ASP A 194 2.34 -2.90 5.33
CA ASP A 194 1.37 -3.58 6.18
C ASP A 194 2.00 -3.98 7.53
N THR A 195 1.18 -4.37 8.49
CA THR A 195 1.63 -4.76 9.83
C THR A 195 1.99 -6.23 9.96
N ASN A 196 2.14 -6.98 8.85
CA ASN A 196 2.67 -8.35 8.89
C ASN A 196 4.17 -8.37 9.24
N ILE A 197 4.89 -7.30 8.93
CA ILE A 197 6.31 -7.17 9.25
C ILE A 197 6.54 -6.92 10.76
N PRO A 198 7.77 -7.15 11.27
CA PRO A 198 8.12 -6.89 12.67
C PRO A 198 7.90 -5.43 13.09
N ARG A 199 7.59 -5.21 14.38
CA ARG A 199 7.41 -3.87 14.94
C ARG A 199 8.66 -3.00 14.80
N GLU A 200 9.83 -3.57 15.06
CA GLU A 200 11.13 -2.91 14.92
C GLU A 200 11.41 -2.48 13.47
N SER A 201 10.90 -3.21 12.50
CA SER A 201 11.01 -2.86 11.08
C SER A 201 10.09 -1.69 10.70
N LEU A 202 8.89 -1.63 11.26
CA LEU A 202 8.00 -0.46 11.12
C LEU A 202 8.62 0.78 11.75
N VAL A 203 9.24 0.65 12.94
CA VAL A 203 9.96 1.75 13.59
C VAL A 203 11.14 2.19 12.73
N TYR A 204 11.93 1.26 12.19
CA TYR A 204 13.04 1.57 11.30
C TYR A 204 12.58 2.36 10.06
N LEU A 205 11.49 1.94 9.40
CA LEU A 205 10.90 2.66 8.27
C LEU A 205 10.50 4.09 8.67
N ALA A 206 9.83 4.24 9.79
CA ALA A 206 9.37 5.54 10.28
C ALA A 206 10.53 6.50 10.58
N GLU A 207 11.64 6.02 11.12
CA GLU A 207 12.80 6.82 11.49
C GLU A 207 13.72 7.15 10.32
N ASN A 208 13.86 6.26 9.34
CA ASN A 208 14.89 6.35 8.30
C ASN A 208 14.35 6.62 6.89
N CYS A 209 13.08 6.32 6.61
CA CYS A 209 12.49 6.57 5.30
C CYS A 209 11.93 7.99 5.22
N THR A 210 12.37 8.76 4.22
CA THR A 210 11.90 10.12 3.96
C THR A 210 10.70 10.18 3.01
N ALA A 211 10.42 9.10 2.29
CA ALA A 211 9.24 8.99 1.45
C ALA A 211 7.96 8.93 2.31
N PRO A 212 6.82 9.43 1.80
CA PRO A 212 5.54 9.31 2.49
C PRO A 212 5.20 7.85 2.79
N LEU A 213 4.87 7.58 4.08
CA LEU A 213 4.59 6.24 4.56
C LEU A 213 3.08 6.01 4.65
N PHE A 214 2.58 5.05 3.90
CA PHE A 214 1.20 4.60 3.91
C PHE A 214 1.11 3.29 4.66
N CYS A 215 0.18 3.19 5.63
CA CYS A 215 0.09 2.02 6.51
C CYS A 215 -1.29 1.36 6.45
N ASP A 216 -1.27 0.04 6.21
CA ASP A 216 -2.42 -0.83 6.41
C ASP A 216 -2.27 -1.60 7.74
N PRO A 217 -3.22 -1.45 8.68
CA PRO A 217 -3.16 -2.13 9.98
C PRO A 217 -3.39 -3.64 9.92
N VAL A 218 -3.96 -4.18 8.83
CA VAL A 218 -4.25 -5.61 8.58
C VAL A 218 -5.28 -6.22 9.54
N SER A 219 -5.09 -6.05 10.85
CA SER A 219 -5.99 -6.57 11.89
C SER A 219 -5.76 -5.84 13.20
N THR A 220 -6.75 -5.89 14.07
CA THR A 220 -6.74 -5.22 15.39
C THR A 220 -5.46 -5.53 16.17
N LYS A 221 -5.10 -6.82 16.32
CA LYS A 221 -3.90 -7.23 17.07
C LYS A 221 -2.61 -6.71 16.44
N LYS A 222 -2.52 -6.73 15.11
CA LYS A 222 -1.32 -6.27 14.38
C LYS A 222 -1.23 -4.74 14.35
N ALA A 223 -2.36 -4.03 14.38
CA ALA A 223 -2.43 -2.57 14.42
C ALA A 223 -1.66 -1.95 15.59
N GLU A 224 -1.55 -2.65 16.75
CA GLU A 224 -0.77 -2.18 17.89
C GLU A 224 0.69 -1.85 17.56
N LYS A 225 1.25 -2.48 16.53
CA LYS A 225 2.61 -2.21 16.05
C LYS A 225 2.79 -0.79 15.52
N LEU A 226 1.69 -0.12 15.09
CA LEU A 226 1.71 1.24 14.56
C LEU A 226 1.72 2.33 15.65
N LEU A 227 1.33 2.01 16.89
CA LEU A 227 1.24 3.00 17.98
C LEU A 227 2.50 3.88 18.16
N PRO A 228 3.73 3.33 18.13
CA PRO A 228 4.94 4.15 18.31
C PRO A 228 5.26 5.03 17.11
N ILE A 229 4.70 4.79 15.93
CA ILE A 229 5.07 5.46 14.67
C ILE A 229 3.94 6.32 14.07
N LEU A 230 2.80 6.48 14.75
CA LEU A 230 1.64 7.23 14.23
C LEU A 230 2.05 8.61 13.72
N HIS A 231 2.96 9.30 14.43
CA HIS A 231 3.46 10.63 14.09
C HIS A 231 4.28 10.71 12.78
N ARG A 232 4.63 9.57 12.20
CA ARG A 232 5.40 9.47 10.93
C ARG A 232 4.54 8.97 9.76
N ILE A 233 3.32 8.54 10.04
CA ILE A 233 2.43 8.01 9.01
C ILE A 233 1.82 9.16 8.22
N HIS A 234 2.04 9.12 6.88
CA HIS A 234 1.37 10.05 5.97
C HIS A 234 -0.09 9.66 5.78
N THR A 235 -0.37 8.40 5.45
CA THR A 235 -1.73 7.90 5.21
C THR A 235 -1.98 6.64 6.02
N LEU A 236 -2.98 6.66 6.85
CA LEU A 236 -3.45 5.53 7.64
C LEU A 236 -4.84 5.11 7.14
N LYS A 237 -4.99 3.80 6.85
CA LYS A 237 -6.22 3.21 6.35
C LYS A 237 -6.82 2.20 7.33
N PRO A 238 -7.36 2.61 8.47
CA PRO A 238 -7.96 1.69 9.41
C PRO A 238 -9.41 1.37 9.05
N ASN A 239 -9.85 0.16 9.43
CA ASN A 239 -11.27 -0.10 9.60
C ASN A 239 -11.75 0.40 10.98
N ARG A 240 -13.05 0.29 11.25
CA ARG A 240 -13.65 0.76 12.51
C ARG A 240 -12.94 0.22 13.75
N VAL A 241 -12.71 -1.11 13.82
CA VAL A 241 -12.15 -1.77 15.01
C VAL A 241 -10.66 -1.42 15.21
N GLU A 242 -9.92 -1.31 14.11
CA GLU A 242 -8.52 -0.86 14.12
C GLU A 242 -8.40 0.61 14.55
N ALA A 243 -9.34 1.46 14.09
CA ALA A 243 -9.40 2.85 14.50
C ALA A 243 -9.76 3.00 16.00
N GLU A 244 -10.66 2.18 16.52
CA GLU A 244 -10.95 2.13 17.96
C GLU A 244 -9.70 1.84 18.77
N LEU A 245 -8.92 0.82 18.38
CA LEU A 245 -7.68 0.47 19.06
C LEU A 245 -6.64 1.61 18.99
N LEU A 246 -6.41 2.15 17.81
CA LEU A 246 -5.34 3.14 17.58
C LEU A 246 -5.67 4.52 18.19
N SER A 247 -6.95 4.90 18.18
CA SER A 247 -7.41 6.18 18.74
C SER A 247 -7.69 6.09 20.24
N GLY A 248 -8.19 4.95 20.71
CA GLY A 248 -8.77 4.77 22.05
C GLY A 248 -10.23 5.24 22.16
N VAL A 249 -10.87 5.55 21.04
CA VAL A 249 -12.29 5.99 20.95
C VAL A 249 -13.14 4.81 20.50
N SER A 250 -14.19 4.46 21.24
CA SER A 250 -15.18 3.50 20.80
C SER A 250 -16.05 4.11 19.70
N ILE A 251 -16.29 3.37 18.61
CA ILE A 251 -16.95 3.88 17.40
C ILE A 251 -18.25 3.12 17.17
N THR A 252 -19.37 3.73 17.52
CA THR A 252 -20.72 3.21 17.28
C THR A 252 -21.55 4.10 16.34
N SER A 253 -21.04 5.30 16.04
CA SER A 253 -21.68 6.31 15.19
C SER A 253 -20.68 7.03 14.28
N ARG A 254 -21.18 7.77 13.28
CA ARG A 254 -20.37 8.66 12.43
C ARG A 254 -19.62 9.71 13.26
N GLN A 255 -20.25 10.29 14.27
CA GLN A 255 -19.62 11.31 15.14
C GLN A 255 -18.41 10.74 15.91
N GLU A 256 -18.49 9.50 16.37
CA GLU A 256 -17.39 8.84 17.05
C GLU A 256 -16.26 8.47 16.08
N ALA A 257 -16.60 8.11 14.84
CA ALA A 257 -15.62 7.90 13.78
C ALA A 257 -14.85 9.20 13.46
N GLU A 258 -15.54 10.33 13.36
CA GLU A 258 -14.92 11.66 13.21
C GLU A 258 -14.00 12.00 14.37
N LYS A 259 -14.45 11.73 15.61
CA LYS A 259 -13.63 11.92 16.82
C LYS A 259 -12.40 11.02 16.81
N ALA A 260 -12.55 9.75 16.43
CA ALA A 260 -11.43 8.81 16.36
C ALA A 260 -10.39 9.26 15.32
N ALA A 261 -10.84 9.69 14.13
CA ALA A 261 -9.95 10.23 13.11
C ALA A 261 -9.22 11.49 13.59
N ARG A 262 -9.92 12.40 14.29
CA ARG A 262 -9.28 13.61 14.89
C ARG A 262 -8.19 13.22 15.86
N VAL A 263 -8.42 12.27 16.76
CA VAL A 263 -7.40 11.79 17.70
C VAL A 263 -6.18 11.20 16.95
N LEU A 264 -6.38 10.52 15.83
CA LEU A 264 -5.28 9.99 15.02
C LEU A 264 -4.49 11.12 14.35
N LEU A 265 -5.16 12.16 13.84
CA LEU A 265 -4.50 13.35 13.30
C LEU A 265 -3.71 14.10 14.42
N ASP A 266 -4.28 14.24 15.61
CA ASP A 266 -3.61 14.86 16.76
C ASP A 266 -2.38 14.07 17.23
N LYS A 267 -2.35 12.73 16.97
CA LYS A 267 -1.17 11.87 17.18
C LYS A 267 -0.14 11.98 16.06
N GLY A 268 -0.38 12.83 15.05
CA GLY A 268 0.55 13.17 13.98
C GLY A 268 0.37 12.45 12.66
N VAL A 269 -0.66 11.58 12.52
CA VAL A 269 -1.04 11.03 11.21
C VAL A 269 -1.50 12.18 10.31
N GLN A 270 -1.01 12.23 9.05
CA GLN A 270 -1.34 13.36 8.17
C GLN A 270 -2.68 13.19 7.47
N ARG A 271 -3.04 11.95 7.05
CA ARG A 271 -4.32 11.59 6.42
C ARG A 271 -4.87 10.32 7.01
N VAL A 272 -6.15 10.30 7.33
CA VAL A 272 -6.88 9.12 7.83
C VAL A 272 -8.01 8.79 6.86
N PHE A 273 -8.09 7.52 6.44
CA PHE A 273 -9.21 6.99 5.64
C PHE A 273 -9.85 5.84 6.41
N LEU A 274 -10.84 6.16 7.24
CA LEU A 274 -11.48 5.24 8.16
C LEU A 274 -12.70 4.59 7.49
N SER A 275 -12.68 3.25 7.31
CA SER A 275 -13.80 2.52 6.73
C SER A 275 -14.84 2.10 7.77
N MET A 276 -16.12 2.31 7.41
CA MET A 276 -17.28 2.01 8.23
C MET A 276 -18.19 0.95 7.57
N GLY A 277 -17.61 0.06 6.79
CA GLY A 277 -18.36 -0.97 6.05
C GLY A 277 -19.39 -0.35 5.11
N GLY A 278 -20.66 -0.80 5.18
CA GLY A 278 -21.74 -0.29 4.33
C GLY A 278 -22.11 1.19 4.53
N GLN A 279 -21.55 1.86 5.55
CA GLN A 279 -21.72 3.29 5.78
C GLN A 279 -20.71 4.16 5.02
N GLY A 280 -19.83 3.56 4.21
CA GLY A 280 -18.80 4.27 3.48
C GLY A 280 -17.53 4.49 4.27
N ILE A 281 -16.84 5.59 3.95
CA ILE A 281 -15.58 5.97 4.61
C ILE A 281 -15.62 7.40 5.11
N TYR A 282 -14.90 7.65 6.18
CA TYR A 282 -14.56 8.99 6.61
C TYR A 282 -13.09 9.29 6.26
N ALA A 283 -12.87 10.32 5.46
CA ALA A 283 -11.54 10.81 5.10
C ALA A 283 -11.25 12.13 5.80
N ALA A 284 -10.07 12.29 6.39
CA ALA A 284 -9.69 13.49 7.08
C ALA A 284 -8.19 13.79 6.97
N GLN A 285 -7.87 15.06 6.84
CA GLN A 285 -6.55 15.68 7.04
C GLN A 285 -6.72 16.97 7.83
N ALA A 286 -5.63 17.74 8.09
CA ALA A 286 -5.65 18.87 9.01
C ALA A 286 -6.83 19.86 8.80
N ASP A 287 -7.04 20.29 7.55
CA ASP A 287 -7.98 21.37 7.21
C ASP A 287 -9.16 20.89 6.35
N GLU A 288 -9.25 19.58 6.07
CA GLU A 288 -10.26 19.02 5.18
C GLU A 288 -10.77 17.69 5.71
N GLN A 289 -12.06 17.47 5.63
CA GLN A 289 -12.71 16.24 6.07
C GLN A 289 -13.99 15.99 5.29
N LEU A 290 -14.28 14.74 4.98
CA LEU A 290 -15.52 14.39 4.26
C LEU A 290 -15.92 12.94 4.52
N TRP A 291 -17.21 12.69 4.34
CA TRP A 291 -17.79 11.36 4.21
C TRP A 291 -17.98 11.03 2.73
N VAL A 292 -17.59 9.80 2.35
CA VAL A 292 -17.89 9.26 1.02
C VAL A 292 -18.68 7.97 1.21
N ASP A 293 -19.87 7.92 0.65
CA ASP A 293 -20.74 6.75 0.73
C ASP A 293 -20.21 5.62 -0.18
N VAL A 294 -20.61 4.38 0.11
CA VAL A 294 -20.26 3.24 -0.74
C VAL A 294 -20.85 3.40 -2.14
N ILE A 295 -20.11 2.95 -3.14
CA ILE A 295 -20.61 2.86 -4.51
C ILE A 295 -21.38 1.54 -4.63
N PRO A 296 -22.69 1.56 -4.96
CA PRO A 296 -23.47 0.35 -5.16
C PRO A 296 -22.89 -0.53 -6.26
N GLY A 297 -22.85 -1.83 -6.05
CA GLY A 297 -22.37 -2.81 -7.01
C GLY A 297 -22.84 -4.22 -6.66
N LYS A 298 -22.55 -5.20 -7.52
CA LYS A 298 -22.84 -6.60 -7.24
C LYS A 298 -21.81 -7.11 -6.23
N MET A 299 -22.25 -7.43 -5.02
CA MET A 299 -21.39 -8.00 -4.00
C MET A 299 -21.26 -9.53 -4.19
N VAL A 300 -20.09 -9.98 -4.60
CA VAL A 300 -19.72 -11.40 -4.70
C VAL A 300 -18.82 -11.78 -3.52
N SER A 301 -17.79 -10.98 -3.24
CA SER A 301 -16.86 -11.17 -2.12
C SER A 301 -16.41 -9.82 -1.58
N THR A 302 -16.09 -9.73 -0.30
CA THR A 302 -15.48 -8.52 0.31
C THR A 302 -13.99 -8.69 0.57
N THR A 303 -13.46 -9.89 0.30
CA THR A 303 -12.03 -10.18 0.47
C THR A 303 -11.21 -9.34 -0.52
N GLY A 304 -10.14 -8.73 -0.04
CA GLY A 304 -9.26 -7.87 -0.87
C GLY A 304 -9.74 -6.43 -1.06
N CYS A 305 -10.96 -6.05 -0.64
CA CYS A 305 -11.40 -4.65 -0.71
C CYS A 305 -10.49 -3.69 0.08
N GLY A 306 -9.96 -4.14 1.21
CA GLY A 306 -8.98 -3.37 1.99
C GLY A 306 -7.68 -3.14 1.22
N ASP A 307 -7.17 -4.18 0.58
CA ASP A 307 -5.90 -4.15 -0.15
C ASP A 307 -6.01 -3.28 -1.42
N SER A 308 -7.12 -3.43 -2.17
CA SER A 308 -7.38 -2.59 -3.34
C SER A 308 -7.58 -1.12 -2.98
N ALA A 309 -8.25 -0.85 -1.85
CA ALA A 309 -8.40 0.51 -1.35
C ALA A 309 -7.05 1.12 -0.93
N ALA A 310 -6.15 0.36 -0.27
CA ALA A 310 -4.80 0.82 0.06
C ALA A 310 -3.99 1.14 -1.22
N ALA A 311 -4.10 0.28 -2.24
CA ALA A 311 -3.49 0.52 -3.55
C ALA A 311 -4.05 1.78 -4.23
N ALA A 312 -5.37 1.98 -4.20
CA ALA A 312 -6.03 3.15 -4.78
C ALA A 312 -5.61 4.45 -4.08
N LEU A 313 -5.41 4.44 -2.75
CA LEU A 313 -4.89 5.60 -2.02
C LEU A 313 -3.44 5.95 -2.45
N ALA A 314 -2.59 4.94 -2.60
CA ALA A 314 -1.23 5.14 -3.07
C ALA A 314 -1.20 5.62 -4.52
N TRP A 315 -2.02 5.03 -5.39
CA TRP A 315 -2.22 5.49 -6.77
C TRP A 315 -2.67 6.95 -6.82
N ALA A 316 -3.72 7.31 -6.07
CA ALA A 316 -4.25 8.68 -6.02
C ALA A 316 -3.18 9.69 -5.56
N TYR A 317 -2.35 9.32 -4.59
CA TYR A 317 -1.23 10.14 -4.15
C TYR A 317 -0.17 10.32 -5.26
N MET A 318 0.17 9.26 -5.99
CA MET A 318 1.14 9.30 -7.08
C MET A 318 0.65 10.13 -8.26
N GLU A 319 -0.67 10.14 -8.52
CA GLU A 319 -1.33 11.00 -9.52
C GLU A 319 -1.50 12.46 -9.03
N GLY A 320 -1.21 12.76 -7.77
CA GLY A 320 -1.31 14.11 -7.21
C GLY A 320 -2.74 14.54 -6.88
N LEU A 321 -3.65 13.58 -6.65
CA LEU A 321 -5.05 13.82 -6.33
C LEU A 321 -5.25 14.32 -4.89
N GLY A 322 -6.30 15.12 -4.69
CA GLY A 322 -6.70 15.66 -3.39
C GLY A 322 -7.33 14.63 -2.45
N LEU A 323 -7.77 15.07 -1.26
CA LEU A 323 -8.37 14.20 -0.26
C LEU A 323 -9.69 13.59 -0.75
N GLU A 324 -10.56 14.41 -1.36
CA GLU A 324 -11.86 13.95 -1.87
C GLU A 324 -11.70 12.91 -2.98
N GLU A 325 -10.82 13.18 -3.96
CA GLU A 325 -10.57 12.27 -5.07
C GLU A 325 -9.94 10.95 -4.58
N ALA A 326 -9.00 11.02 -3.62
CA ALA A 326 -8.43 9.83 -2.99
C ALA A 326 -9.50 9.01 -2.24
N ALA A 327 -10.42 9.67 -1.54
CA ALA A 327 -11.53 9.00 -0.87
C ALA A 327 -12.51 8.35 -1.86
N ARG A 328 -12.78 8.99 -3.01
CA ARG A 328 -13.56 8.40 -4.12
C ARG A 328 -12.83 7.20 -4.73
N ALA A 329 -11.51 7.29 -4.94
CA ALA A 329 -10.69 6.17 -5.42
C ALA A 329 -10.75 4.98 -4.46
N TYR A 330 -10.70 5.23 -3.15
CA TYR A 330 -10.86 4.21 -2.12
C TYR A 330 -12.16 3.41 -2.29
N VAL A 331 -13.31 4.08 -2.33
CA VAL A 331 -14.62 3.41 -2.41
C VAL A 331 -14.83 2.78 -3.79
N ALA A 332 -14.32 3.39 -4.85
CA ALA A 332 -14.36 2.85 -6.21
C ALA A 332 -13.58 1.53 -6.33
N ALA A 333 -12.35 1.48 -5.78
CA ALA A 333 -11.54 0.27 -5.78
C ALA A 333 -12.22 -0.86 -5.00
N GLY A 334 -12.77 -0.57 -3.83
CA GLY A 334 -13.55 -1.54 -3.05
C GLY A 334 -14.77 -2.04 -3.83
N SER A 335 -15.51 -1.16 -4.51
CA SER A 335 -16.67 -1.52 -5.35
C SER A 335 -16.28 -2.43 -6.52
N ILE A 336 -15.15 -2.16 -7.19
CA ILE A 336 -14.65 -3.01 -8.28
C ILE A 336 -14.22 -4.38 -7.74
N THR A 337 -13.49 -4.40 -6.62
CA THR A 337 -12.98 -5.64 -6.04
C THR A 337 -14.11 -6.57 -5.61
N MET A 338 -15.17 -6.05 -4.99
CA MET A 338 -16.28 -6.90 -4.49
C MET A 338 -17.12 -7.54 -5.60
N GLU A 339 -16.95 -7.17 -6.87
CA GLU A 339 -17.64 -7.77 -8.02
C GLU A 339 -17.00 -9.11 -8.46
N ALA A 340 -15.79 -9.44 -7.97
CA ALA A 340 -15.09 -10.69 -8.25
C ALA A 340 -15.18 -11.68 -7.08
N ALA A 341 -15.02 -12.97 -7.38
CA ALA A 341 -14.89 -14.02 -6.36
C ALA A 341 -13.48 -14.08 -5.78
N GLU A 342 -12.48 -13.72 -6.60
CA GLU A 342 -11.06 -13.68 -6.24
C GLU A 342 -10.76 -12.44 -5.39
N THR A 343 -9.69 -12.53 -4.60
CA THR A 343 -9.18 -11.42 -3.78
C THR A 343 -8.77 -10.18 -4.60
N ILE A 344 -8.30 -10.43 -5.82
CA ILE A 344 -7.95 -9.38 -6.80
C ILE A 344 -8.92 -9.49 -7.98
N ASN A 345 -9.63 -8.41 -8.29
CA ASN A 345 -10.42 -8.34 -9.51
C ASN A 345 -9.51 -8.06 -10.72
N PRO A 346 -9.37 -8.99 -11.68
CA PRO A 346 -8.48 -8.81 -12.82
C PRO A 346 -8.91 -7.67 -13.76
N ALA A 347 -10.16 -7.20 -13.65
CA ALA A 347 -10.65 -6.04 -14.42
C ALA A 347 -10.15 -4.69 -13.85
N MET A 348 -9.51 -4.68 -12.68
CA MET A 348 -8.97 -3.47 -12.08
C MET A 348 -8.02 -2.78 -13.07
N SER A 349 -8.22 -1.50 -13.28
CA SER A 349 -7.37 -0.65 -14.13
C SER A 349 -7.58 0.82 -13.76
N SER A 350 -6.63 1.69 -14.09
CA SER A 350 -6.78 3.13 -13.86
C SER A 350 -8.01 3.70 -14.57
N THR A 351 -8.28 3.27 -15.80
CA THR A 351 -9.45 3.69 -16.56
C THR A 351 -10.77 3.28 -15.89
N LEU A 352 -10.88 2.02 -15.44
CA LEU A 352 -12.08 1.55 -14.74
C LEU A 352 -12.24 2.25 -13.39
N LEU A 353 -11.14 2.45 -12.66
CA LEU A 353 -11.15 3.16 -11.37
C LEU A 353 -11.65 4.59 -11.55
N GLN A 354 -11.08 5.37 -12.49
CA GLN A 354 -11.49 6.74 -12.78
C GLN A 354 -12.96 6.82 -13.20
N SER A 355 -13.39 5.95 -14.11
CA SER A 355 -14.81 5.87 -14.50
C SER A 355 -15.73 5.58 -13.29
N ARG A 356 -15.32 4.70 -12.37
CA ARG A 356 -16.10 4.37 -11.18
C ARG A 356 -16.11 5.52 -10.15
N MET A 357 -15.06 6.33 -10.11
CA MET A 357 -14.99 7.57 -9.32
C MET A 357 -15.93 8.67 -9.84
N GLY A 358 -16.39 8.57 -11.07
CA GLY A 358 -17.18 9.60 -11.76
C GLY A 358 -16.31 10.73 -12.35
N LEU A 359 -15.06 10.40 -12.73
CA LEU A 359 -14.11 11.29 -13.39
C LEU A 359 -14.01 11.00 -14.87
#